data_b79542da38d69fa9a2480a395f20f7c5
#
_entry.id   b79542da38d69fa9a2480a395f20f7c5
#
_cell.length_a   1.000
_cell.length_b   1.000
_cell.length_c   1.000
_cell.angle_alpha   90.00
_cell.angle_beta   90.00
_cell.angle_gamma   90.00
#
_symmetry.space_group_name_H-M   'P 1'
#
loop_
_entity.id
_entity.type
_entity.pdbx_description
1 polymer ?
#
loop_
_entity_poly.entity_id
_entity_poly.type
_entity_poly.pdbx_seq_one_letter_code
_entity_poly.pdbx_strand_id
1 'polypeptide(L)'
;MPKKILILNGSPKKDGNTAAMVDWFSQGARSKGADVEIVRTAYLKYKALGCISCRKCQTIDEYECCIDDDAKPVLAKMAVVDVIVMATPLYFFGASAQLKLIFDRMFSLYKWDNDAGTMQTPLKGKTLVLLASAFEDVGLDALEKPFALTAEYTGMKFESILAANAGESGEIAKKRPDLREKVMSLGIKIAQ
;
A
#
# COMPACT_ATOMS: atom_id res chain seq x y z
N MET A 1 17.78 13.12 6.16
CA MET A 1 16.83 12.56 7.15
C MET A 1 16.47 11.14 6.71
N PRO A 2 16.23 10.20 7.63
CA PRO A 2 15.80 8.85 7.27
C PRO A 2 14.51 8.87 6.47
N LYS A 3 14.39 8.00 5.46
CA LYS A 3 13.15 7.81 4.69
C LYS A 3 12.05 7.31 5.61
N LYS A 4 10.88 7.91 5.52
CA LYS A 4 9.68 7.47 6.24
C LYS A 4 8.85 6.55 5.34
N ILE A 5 8.62 5.33 5.78
CA ILE A 5 7.93 4.29 5.01
C ILE A 5 6.72 3.81 5.79
N LEU A 6 5.53 3.93 5.19
CA LEU A 6 4.30 3.35 5.72
C LEU A 6 3.93 2.11 4.94
N ILE A 7 3.84 0.96 5.61
CA ILE A 7 3.44 -0.31 5.00
C ILE A 7 2.02 -0.66 5.44
N LEU A 8 1.13 -0.83 4.48
CA LEU A 8 -0.23 -1.32 4.69
C LEU A 8 -0.30 -2.80 4.34
N ASN A 9 -0.34 -3.65 5.37
CA ASN A 9 -0.49 -5.08 5.18
C ASN A 9 -1.98 -5.45 5.16
N GLY A 10 -2.50 -5.74 3.96
CA GLY A 10 -3.88 -6.12 3.70
C GLY A 10 -4.20 -7.59 3.93
N SER A 11 -3.21 -8.41 4.31
CA SER A 11 -3.48 -9.82 4.58
C SER A 11 -4.24 -10.01 5.90
N PRO A 12 -5.33 -10.79 5.92
CA PRO A 12 -6.02 -11.15 7.16
C PRO A 12 -5.21 -12.14 8.01
N LYS A 13 -4.22 -12.83 7.41
CA LYS A 13 -3.38 -13.81 8.11
C LYS A 13 -2.15 -13.14 8.72
N LYS A 14 -1.83 -13.50 9.98
CA LYS A 14 -0.65 -12.94 10.69
C LYS A 14 0.66 -13.41 10.05
N ASP A 15 0.76 -14.69 9.74
CA ASP A 15 1.98 -15.39 9.33
C ASP A 15 1.84 -15.96 7.91
N GLY A 16 1.20 -15.18 7.01
CA GLY A 16 0.99 -15.57 5.61
C GLY A 16 2.12 -15.11 4.68
N ASN A 17 2.02 -15.49 3.40
CA ASN A 17 2.99 -15.13 2.37
C ASN A 17 3.19 -13.61 2.24
N THR A 18 2.12 -12.83 2.30
CA THR A 18 2.19 -11.36 2.28
C THR A 18 2.97 -10.82 3.49
N ALA A 19 2.75 -11.39 4.69
CA ALA A 19 3.46 -10.96 5.90
C ALA A 19 4.97 -11.22 5.78
N ALA A 20 5.38 -12.37 5.22
CA ALA A 20 6.79 -12.67 4.96
C ALA A 20 7.42 -11.64 4.00
N MET A 21 6.71 -11.26 2.93
CA MET A 21 7.21 -10.22 2.01
C MET A 21 7.34 -8.86 2.72
N VAL A 22 6.39 -8.48 3.56
CA VAL A 22 6.46 -7.26 4.38
C VAL A 22 7.66 -7.28 5.30
N ASP A 23 7.93 -8.40 5.96
CA ASP A 23 9.07 -8.56 6.86
C ASP A 23 10.40 -8.45 6.11
N TRP A 24 10.54 -9.09 4.95
CA TRP A 24 11.74 -9.01 4.12
C TRP A 24 12.00 -7.59 3.61
N PHE A 25 10.96 -6.93 3.10
CA PHE A 25 11.06 -5.53 2.68
C PHE A 25 11.50 -4.63 3.84
N SER A 26 10.85 -4.79 5.00
CA SER A 26 11.13 -3.99 6.20
C SER A 26 12.56 -4.18 6.69
N GLN A 27 13.08 -5.43 6.69
CA GLN A 27 14.47 -5.73 7.03
C GLN A 27 15.43 -4.99 6.10
N GLY A 28 15.19 -5.07 4.78
CA GLY A 28 15.97 -4.35 3.78
C GLY A 28 15.97 -2.83 4.00
N ALA A 29 14.80 -2.24 4.18
CA ALA A 29 14.66 -0.80 4.37
C ALA A 29 15.32 -0.31 5.68
N ARG A 30 15.07 -1.00 6.79
CA ARG A 30 15.68 -0.67 8.10
C ARG A 30 17.19 -0.82 8.11
N SER A 31 17.77 -1.74 7.31
CA SER A 31 19.22 -1.88 7.17
C SER A 31 19.91 -0.63 6.61
N LYS A 32 19.14 0.26 5.97
CA LYS A 32 19.57 1.57 5.46
C LYS A 32 19.11 2.74 6.32
N GLY A 33 18.60 2.46 7.52
CA GLY A 33 18.19 3.49 8.48
C GLY A 33 16.80 4.08 8.22
N ALA A 34 15.98 3.49 7.35
CA ALA A 34 14.62 3.96 7.14
C ALA A 34 13.75 3.77 8.39
N ASP A 35 12.87 4.74 8.64
CA ASP A 35 11.80 4.66 9.64
C ASP A 35 10.60 3.94 9.02
N VAL A 36 10.32 2.72 9.48
CA VAL A 36 9.31 1.84 8.89
C VAL A 36 8.19 1.57 9.89
N GLU A 37 7.01 2.06 9.58
CA GLU A 37 5.77 1.74 10.29
C GLU A 37 4.95 0.71 9.49
N ILE A 38 4.41 -0.30 10.18
CA ILE A 38 3.56 -1.34 9.57
C ILE A 38 2.17 -1.25 10.19
N VAL A 39 1.16 -1.06 9.35
CA VAL A 39 -0.26 -1.09 9.71
C VAL A 39 -0.90 -2.33 9.10
N ARG A 40 -1.53 -3.15 9.95
CA ARG A 40 -2.33 -4.30 9.51
C ARG A 40 -3.77 -3.87 9.31
N THR A 41 -4.17 -3.68 8.05
CA THR A 41 -5.49 -3.12 7.73
C THR A 41 -6.65 -4.02 8.17
N ALA A 42 -6.42 -5.32 8.29
CA ALA A 42 -7.42 -6.29 8.76
C ALA A 42 -7.83 -6.12 10.23
N TYR A 43 -7.05 -5.38 11.02
CA TYR A 43 -7.33 -5.19 12.46
C TYR A 43 -7.82 -3.80 12.81
N LEU A 44 -7.96 -2.93 11.83
CA LEU A 44 -8.54 -1.60 12.03
C LEU A 44 -10.05 -1.70 12.19
N LYS A 45 -10.60 -0.83 13.01
CA LYS A 45 -12.04 -0.68 13.21
C LYS A 45 -12.55 0.38 12.24
N TYR A 46 -13.38 -0.03 11.30
CA TYR A 46 -13.95 0.82 10.27
C TYR A 46 -15.39 1.22 10.60
N LYS A 47 -15.73 2.50 10.48
CA LYS A 47 -17.11 3.00 10.51
C LYS A 47 -17.74 3.05 9.11
N ALA A 48 -16.91 2.92 8.05
CA ALA A 48 -17.38 2.85 6.67
C ALA A 48 -16.57 1.82 5.88
N LEU A 49 -17.25 1.05 5.05
CA LEU A 49 -16.67 0.00 4.20
C LEU A 49 -16.13 0.61 2.90
N GLY A 50 -15.01 1.33 2.99
CA GLY A 50 -14.40 2.07 1.89
C GLY A 50 -14.87 3.52 1.79
N CYS A 51 -14.66 4.15 0.62
CA CYS A 51 -15.11 5.50 0.37
C CYS A 51 -16.62 5.52 0.10
N ILE A 52 -17.37 6.28 0.88
CA ILE A 52 -18.83 6.42 0.73
C ILE A 52 -19.22 7.64 -0.14
N SER A 53 -18.27 8.22 -0.83
CA SER A 53 -18.49 9.39 -1.74
C SER A 53 -19.15 10.60 -1.08
N CYS A 54 -19.00 10.81 0.22
CA CYS A 54 -19.62 11.92 0.96
C CYS A 54 -19.02 13.30 0.62
N ARG A 55 -17.87 13.34 -0.05
CA ARG A 55 -17.12 14.53 -0.48
C ARG A 55 -16.71 15.52 0.63
N LYS A 56 -16.98 15.25 1.90
CA LYS A 56 -16.60 16.13 3.02
C LYS A 56 -15.08 16.37 3.09
N CYS A 57 -14.26 15.40 2.66
CA CYS A 57 -12.81 15.59 2.56
C CYS A 57 -12.40 16.67 1.53
N GLN A 58 -13.28 17.05 0.60
CA GLN A 58 -13.01 18.11 -0.39
C GLN A 58 -13.31 19.52 0.14
N THR A 59 -13.94 19.66 1.32
CA THR A 59 -14.35 20.94 1.92
C THR A 59 -13.48 21.35 3.10
N ILE A 60 -12.44 20.59 3.41
CA ILE A 60 -11.44 20.89 4.46
C ILE A 60 -10.07 21.06 3.81
N ASP A 61 -9.16 21.78 4.45
CA ASP A 61 -7.82 22.04 3.90
C ASP A 61 -6.88 20.83 4.07
N GLU A 62 -7.11 20.01 5.10
CA GLU A 62 -6.28 18.86 5.41
C GLU A 62 -6.49 17.70 4.42
N TYR A 63 -5.41 16.98 4.14
CA TYR A 63 -5.44 15.75 3.34
C TYR A 63 -5.78 14.54 4.21
N GLU A 64 -7.03 14.46 4.66
CA GLU A 64 -7.53 13.38 5.51
C GLU A 64 -8.98 13.01 5.20
N CYS A 65 -9.40 11.82 5.61
CA CYS A 65 -10.80 11.43 5.51
C CYS A 65 -11.59 11.97 6.70
N CYS A 66 -12.79 12.50 6.45
CA CYS A 66 -13.68 13.04 7.49
C CYS A 66 -14.35 11.97 8.36
N ILE A 67 -14.26 10.69 7.98
CA ILE A 67 -14.82 9.59 8.78
C ILE A 67 -13.87 9.31 9.93
N ASP A 68 -14.34 9.54 11.14
CA ASP A 68 -13.58 9.36 12.38
C ASP A 68 -13.56 7.88 12.80
N ASP A 69 -12.58 7.14 12.27
CA ASP A 69 -12.28 5.73 12.55
C ASP A 69 -10.77 5.47 12.43
N ASP A 70 -10.33 4.22 12.65
CA ASP A 70 -8.90 3.87 12.63
C ASP A 70 -8.22 4.10 11.28
N ALA A 71 -8.95 4.21 10.18
CA ALA A 71 -8.38 4.51 8.87
C ALA A 71 -8.02 6.00 8.69
N LYS A 72 -8.67 6.91 9.44
CA LYS A 72 -8.40 8.35 9.33
C LYS A 72 -6.93 8.68 9.59
N PRO A 73 -6.33 8.31 10.73
CA PRO A 73 -4.91 8.60 10.99
C PRO A 73 -3.95 7.88 10.03
N VAL A 74 -4.34 6.72 9.50
CA VAL A 74 -3.54 6.00 8.49
C VAL A 74 -3.47 6.79 7.18
N LEU A 75 -4.61 7.32 6.72
CA LEU A 75 -4.68 8.18 5.52
C LEU A 75 -3.88 9.48 5.72
N ALA A 76 -4.00 10.13 6.87
CA ALA A 76 -3.21 11.32 7.18
C ALA A 76 -1.70 11.04 7.15
N LYS A 77 -1.25 9.87 7.63
CA LYS A 77 0.16 9.46 7.54
C LYS A 77 0.64 9.29 6.10
N MET A 78 -0.20 8.81 5.17
CA MET A 78 0.18 8.72 3.75
C MET A 78 0.57 10.09 3.17
N ALA A 79 -0.04 11.17 3.64
CA ALA A 79 0.27 12.52 3.19
C ALA A 79 1.68 12.99 3.57
N VAL A 80 2.28 12.43 4.64
CA VAL A 80 3.56 12.92 5.20
C VAL A 80 4.73 11.95 5.11
N VAL A 81 4.51 10.69 4.73
CA VAL A 81 5.60 9.73 4.48
C VAL A 81 6.20 9.88 3.09
N ASP A 82 7.41 9.36 2.86
CA ASP A 82 8.07 9.38 1.56
C ASP A 82 7.63 8.21 0.68
N VAL A 83 7.31 7.08 1.31
CA VAL A 83 7.00 5.81 0.62
C VAL A 83 5.75 5.17 1.24
N ILE A 84 4.85 4.73 0.37
CA ILE A 84 3.68 3.94 0.75
C ILE A 84 3.85 2.56 0.15
N VAL A 85 3.85 1.52 1.01
CA VAL A 85 3.90 0.13 0.57
C VAL A 85 2.53 -0.49 0.79
N MET A 86 1.93 -1.00 -0.27
CA MET A 86 0.68 -1.74 -0.24
C MET A 86 0.97 -3.22 -0.43
N ALA A 87 0.71 -4.02 0.60
CA ALA A 87 0.97 -5.46 0.58
C ALA A 87 -0.35 -6.22 0.65
N THR A 88 -0.59 -7.16 -0.28
CA THR A 88 -1.86 -7.86 -0.40
C THR A 88 -1.70 -9.29 -0.94
N PRO A 89 -2.50 -10.26 -0.47
CA PRO A 89 -2.73 -11.47 -1.23
C PRO A 89 -3.61 -11.15 -2.44
N LEU A 90 -3.48 -11.94 -3.50
CA LEU A 90 -4.41 -11.94 -4.64
C LEU A 90 -5.68 -12.69 -4.24
N TYR A 91 -6.82 -11.99 -4.20
CA TYR A 91 -8.13 -12.59 -3.98
C TYR A 91 -9.07 -12.24 -5.13
N PHE A 92 -9.51 -13.26 -5.90
CA PHE A 92 -10.35 -13.06 -7.09
C PHE A 92 -9.84 -11.92 -7.98
N PHE A 93 -8.56 -12.02 -8.36
CA PHE A 93 -7.87 -11.08 -9.30
C PHE A 93 -7.76 -9.64 -8.80
N GLY A 94 -7.98 -9.38 -7.52
CA GLY A 94 -7.89 -8.06 -6.90
C GLY A 94 -7.19 -8.06 -5.56
N ALA A 95 -7.03 -6.87 -5.01
CA ALA A 95 -6.55 -6.70 -3.65
C ALA A 95 -7.56 -7.25 -2.64
N SER A 96 -7.07 -7.69 -1.48
CA SER A 96 -7.92 -8.06 -0.37
C SER A 96 -8.90 -6.93 0.00
N ALA A 97 -10.12 -7.28 0.41
CA ALA A 97 -11.10 -6.30 0.87
C ALA A 97 -10.52 -5.40 1.98
N GLN A 98 -9.73 -5.96 2.89
CA GLN A 98 -9.09 -5.25 3.99
C GLN A 98 -8.16 -4.13 3.52
N LEU A 99 -7.40 -4.33 2.44
CA LEU A 99 -6.59 -3.26 1.85
C LEU A 99 -7.46 -2.27 1.09
N LYS A 100 -8.46 -2.79 0.35
CA LYS A 100 -9.35 -1.97 -0.48
C LYS A 100 -10.15 -0.95 0.34
N LEU A 101 -10.51 -1.25 1.59
CA LEU A 101 -11.18 -0.31 2.49
C LEU A 101 -10.40 1.00 2.68
N ILE A 102 -9.07 0.93 2.75
CA ILE A 102 -8.21 2.12 2.82
C ILE A 102 -7.92 2.69 1.44
N PHE A 103 -7.63 1.82 0.47
CA PHE A 103 -7.26 2.23 -0.88
C PHE A 103 -8.33 3.15 -1.52
N ASP A 104 -9.62 2.81 -1.41
CA ASP A 104 -10.70 3.65 -1.92
C ASP A 104 -10.79 5.00 -1.22
N ARG A 105 -10.41 5.04 0.06
CA ARG A 105 -10.44 6.28 0.86
C ARG A 105 -9.24 7.19 0.60
N MET A 106 -8.25 6.77 -0.20
CA MET A 106 -7.19 7.66 -0.71
C MET A 106 -7.74 8.81 -1.53
N PHE A 107 -9.01 8.76 -1.95
CA PHE A 107 -9.73 9.92 -2.50
C PHE A 107 -9.57 11.18 -1.62
N SER A 108 -9.41 11.02 -0.31
CA SER A 108 -9.19 12.15 0.62
C SER A 108 -7.79 12.78 0.52
N LEU A 109 -6.87 12.14 -0.19
CA LEU A 109 -5.48 12.59 -0.34
C LEU A 109 -5.28 13.44 -1.60
N TYR A 110 -6.35 13.91 -2.21
CA TYR A 110 -6.27 14.92 -3.25
C TYR A 110 -7.45 15.88 -3.18
N LYS A 111 -7.21 17.09 -3.67
CA LYS A 111 -8.21 18.14 -3.80
C LYS A 111 -8.34 18.51 -5.27
N TRP A 112 -9.56 18.64 -5.72
CA TRP A 112 -9.83 19.09 -7.07
C TRP A 112 -10.12 20.60 -7.06
N ASP A 113 -9.28 21.34 -7.78
CA ASP A 113 -9.50 22.76 -8.02
C ASP A 113 -10.34 22.90 -9.32
N ASN A 114 -11.63 23.20 -9.16
CA ASN A 114 -12.54 23.31 -10.29
C ASN A 114 -12.22 24.54 -11.17
N ASP A 115 -11.70 25.62 -10.59
CA ASP A 115 -11.42 26.87 -11.32
C ASP A 115 -10.15 26.71 -12.17
N ALA A 116 -9.13 26.07 -11.63
CA ALA A 116 -7.89 25.78 -12.35
C ALA A 116 -7.94 24.49 -13.18
N GLY A 117 -8.94 23.62 -13.01
CA GLY A 117 -9.03 22.31 -13.65
C GLY A 117 -7.87 21.38 -13.26
N THR A 118 -7.30 21.57 -12.07
CA THR A 118 -6.11 20.84 -11.62
C THR A 118 -6.37 20.04 -10.34
N MET A 119 -5.58 18.99 -10.16
CA MET A 119 -5.59 18.19 -8.94
C MET A 119 -4.37 18.53 -8.09
N GLN A 120 -4.61 18.84 -6.83
CA GLN A 120 -3.57 19.03 -5.82
C GLN A 120 -3.50 17.77 -4.92
N THR A 121 -2.29 17.26 -4.70
CA THR A 121 -2.08 16.07 -3.87
C THR A 121 -0.70 16.10 -3.20
N PRO A 122 -0.60 15.69 -1.92
CA PRO A 122 0.67 15.49 -1.24
C PRO A 122 1.39 14.20 -1.70
N LEU A 123 0.76 13.40 -2.57
CA LEU A 123 1.32 12.13 -3.04
C LEU A 123 2.33 12.31 -4.17
N LYS A 124 2.29 13.44 -4.90
CA LYS A 124 3.16 13.71 -6.03
C LYS A 124 4.64 13.60 -5.65
N GLY A 125 5.39 12.81 -6.43
CA GLY A 125 6.82 12.58 -6.23
C GLY A 125 7.17 11.50 -5.19
N LYS A 126 6.21 11.05 -4.38
CA LYS A 126 6.39 9.90 -3.47
C LYS A 126 6.50 8.58 -4.24
N THR A 127 6.82 7.51 -3.54
CA THR A 127 6.88 6.17 -4.14
C THR A 127 5.75 5.30 -3.60
N LEU A 128 5.00 4.67 -4.51
CA LEU A 128 4.06 3.59 -4.21
C LEU A 128 4.73 2.26 -4.54
N VAL A 129 4.79 1.36 -3.57
CA VAL A 129 5.29 -0.01 -3.76
C VAL A 129 4.15 -0.99 -3.59
N LEU A 130 4.00 -1.93 -4.52
CA LEU A 130 3.08 -3.05 -4.40
C LEU A 130 3.85 -4.34 -4.10
N LEU A 131 3.51 -5.01 -3.01
CA LEU A 131 3.95 -6.37 -2.68
C LEU A 131 2.73 -7.29 -2.75
N ALA A 132 2.67 -8.15 -3.76
CA ALA A 132 1.52 -9.03 -3.96
C ALA A 132 1.94 -10.50 -3.96
N SER A 133 1.15 -11.38 -3.32
CA SER A 133 1.36 -12.83 -3.34
C SER A 133 0.13 -13.56 -3.86
N ALA A 134 0.35 -14.55 -4.73
CA ALA A 134 -0.68 -15.40 -5.29
C ALA A 134 -0.32 -16.89 -5.13
N PHE A 135 -1.34 -17.74 -4.99
CA PHE A 135 -1.16 -19.18 -4.92
C PHE A 135 -0.59 -19.73 -6.24
N GLU A 136 -1.13 -19.24 -7.36
CA GLU A 136 -0.76 -19.60 -8.73
C GLU A 136 -0.25 -18.39 -9.51
N ASP A 137 0.18 -18.61 -10.75
CA ASP A 137 0.63 -17.56 -11.67
C ASP A 137 -0.52 -17.10 -12.59
N VAL A 138 -1.60 -16.60 -11.98
CA VAL A 138 -2.78 -16.12 -12.71
C VAL A 138 -3.30 -14.83 -12.09
N GLY A 139 -3.51 -13.79 -12.92
CA GLY A 139 -4.24 -12.57 -12.55
C GLY A 139 -3.48 -11.56 -11.68
N LEU A 140 -2.16 -11.72 -11.49
CA LEU A 140 -1.34 -10.72 -10.79
C LEU A 140 -1.23 -9.42 -11.58
N ASP A 141 -1.28 -9.48 -12.90
CA ASP A 141 -1.34 -8.32 -13.80
C ASP A 141 -2.63 -7.50 -13.61
N ALA A 142 -3.77 -8.18 -13.45
CA ALA A 142 -5.04 -7.54 -13.14
C ALA A 142 -5.02 -6.86 -11.76
N LEU A 143 -4.40 -7.51 -10.76
CA LEU A 143 -4.19 -6.93 -9.43
C LEU A 143 -3.29 -5.70 -9.47
N GLU A 144 -2.20 -5.73 -10.23
CA GLU A 144 -1.22 -4.65 -10.29
C GLU A 144 -1.80 -3.38 -10.93
N LYS A 145 -2.63 -3.53 -11.96
CA LYS A 145 -3.12 -2.44 -12.79
C LYS A 145 -3.75 -1.27 -12.02
N PRO A 146 -4.65 -1.46 -11.04
CA PRO A 146 -5.21 -0.37 -10.25
C PRO A 146 -4.15 0.44 -9.48
N PHE A 147 -3.11 -0.21 -8.96
CA PHE A 147 -2.04 0.46 -8.22
C PHE A 147 -1.14 1.27 -9.15
N ALA A 148 -0.76 0.70 -10.30
CA ALA A 148 0.03 1.40 -11.30
C ALA A 148 -0.71 2.64 -11.81
N LEU A 149 -2.00 2.52 -12.16
CA LEU A 149 -2.84 3.65 -12.58
C LEU A 149 -3.00 4.70 -11.49
N THR A 150 -3.14 4.28 -10.23
CA THR A 150 -3.21 5.22 -9.11
C THR A 150 -1.91 6.00 -8.94
N ALA A 151 -0.76 5.34 -9.07
CA ALA A 151 0.53 6.00 -9.00
C ALA A 151 0.71 7.00 -10.15
N GLU A 152 0.38 6.62 -11.37
CA GLU A 152 0.40 7.50 -12.55
C GLU A 152 -0.50 8.72 -12.35
N TYR A 153 -1.76 8.48 -11.96
CA TYR A 153 -2.77 9.53 -11.75
C TYR A 153 -2.37 10.54 -10.67
N THR A 154 -1.72 10.09 -9.60
CA THR A 154 -1.29 10.94 -8.48
C THR A 154 0.13 11.47 -8.60
N GLY A 155 0.85 11.14 -9.67
CA GLY A 155 2.24 11.55 -9.91
C GLY A 155 3.26 10.89 -8.98
N MET A 156 2.96 9.70 -8.48
CA MET A 156 3.88 8.86 -7.69
C MET A 156 4.78 8.03 -8.62
N LYS A 157 5.96 7.68 -8.12
CA LYS A 157 6.78 6.60 -8.70
C LYS A 157 6.14 5.26 -8.33
N PHE A 158 6.23 4.25 -9.20
CA PHE A 158 5.66 2.93 -8.95
C PHE A 158 6.73 1.84 -9.03
N GLU A 159 6.71 0.93 -8.06
CA GLU A 159 7.54 -0.28 -8.01
C GLU A 159 6.67 -1.46 -7.54
N SER A 160 6.91 -2.66 -8.06
CA SER A 160 6.14 -3.85 -7.64
C SER A 160 7.00 -5.09 -7.52
N ILE A 161 6.59 -6.00 -6.64
CA ILE A 161 7.02 -7.41 -6.65
C ILE A 161 5.76 -8.27 -6.57
N LEU A 162 5.54 -9.04 -7.63
CA LEU A 162 4.44 -9.95 -7.79
C LEU A 162 4.93 -11.39 -7.59
N ALA A 163 4.56 -11.97 -6.46
CA ALA A 163 4.98 -13.31 -6.06
C ALA A 163 3.98 -14.37 -6.53
N ALA A 164 4.10 -14.79 -7.78
CA ALA A 164 3.39 -15.95 -8.30
C ALA A 164 3.89 -17.26 -7.65
N ASN A 165 3.02 -18.28 -7.62
CA ASN A 165 3.35 -19.61 -7.10
C ASN A 165 3.90 -19.60 -5.66
N ALA A 166 3.33 -18.72 -4.82
CA ALA A 166 3.75 -18.59 -3.42
C ALA A 166 3.30 -19.76 -2.54
N GLY A 167 2.43 -20.62 -3.06
CA GLY A 167 1.88 -21.77 -2.34
C GLY A 167 0.88 -21.39 -1.25
N GLU A 168 0.64 -22.34 -0.34
CA GLU A 168 -0.22 -22.14 0.82
C GLU A 168 0.31 -21.06 1.76
N SER A 169 -0.52 -20.66 2.70
CA SER A 169 -0.17 -19.60 3.66
C SER A 169 1.10 -19.95 4.45
N GLY A 170 2.12 -19.10 4.35
CA GLY A 170 3.41 -19.26 5.01
C GLY A 170 4.43 -20.09 4.22
N GLU A 171 4.08 -20.61 3.06
CA GLU A 171 5.00 -21.44 2.26
C GLU A 171 5.96 -20.65 1.36
N ILE A 172 5.76 -19.33 1.17
CA ILE A 172 6.53 -18.54 0.21
C ILE A 172 8.05 -18.65 0.40
N ALA A 173 8.51 -18.70 1.64
CA ALA A 173 9.94 -18.82 1.93
C ALA A 173 10.55 -20.15 1.41
N LYS A 174 9.72 -21.22 1.40
CA LYS A 174 10.09 -22.54 0.90
C LYS A 174 9.91 -22.66 -0.60
N LYS A 175 8.78 -22.17 -1.12
CA LYS A 175 8.42 -22.28 -2.54
C LYS A 175 9.19 -21.30 -3.43
N ARG A 176 9.48 -20.11 -2.89
CA ARG A 176 10.09 -19.01 -3.64
C ARG A 176 11.24 -18.36 -2.85
N PRO A 177 12.31 -19.12 -2.55
CA PRO A 177 13.47 -18.58 -1.82
C PRO A 177 14.15 -17.40 -2.55
N ASP A 178 14.04 -17.35 -3.89
CA ASP A 178 14.52 -16.27 -4.75
C ASP A 178 13.88 -14.92 -4.42
N LEU A 179 12.65 -14.91 -3.92
CA LEU A 179 11.92 -13.68 -3.62
C LEU A 179 12.44 -12.96 -2.38
N ARG A 180 12.98 -13.69 -1.41
CA ARG A 180 13.50 -13.06 -0.19
C ARG A 180 14.54 -12.00 -0.51
N GLU A 181 15.54 -12.37 -1.31
CA GLU A 181 16.62 -11.46 -1.71
C GLU A 181 16.09 -10.30 -2.55
N LYS A 182 15.20 -10.57 -3.50
CA LYS A 182 14.59 -9.54 -4.36
C LYS A 182 13.80 -8.51 -3.55
N VAL A 183 12.98 -8.97 -2.60
CA VAL A 183 12.15 -8.10 -1.76
C VAL A 183 13.01 -7.29 -0.79
N MET A 184 14.04 -7.91 -0.18
CA MET A 184 15.01 -7.20 0.66
C MET A 184 15.77 -6.14 -0.14
N SER A 185 16.24 -6.48 -1.35
CA SER A 185 16.96 -5.56 -2.23
C SER A 185 16.08 -4.39 -2.65
N LEU A 186 14.78 -4.61 -2.90
CA LEU A 186 13.85 -3.52 -3.14
C LEU A 186 13.74 -2.61 -1.91
N GLY A 187 13.62 -3.16 -0.70
CA GLY A 187 13.59 -2.37 0.53
C GLY A 187 14.86 -1.51 0.71
N ILE A 188 16.03 -2.08 0.42
CA ILE A 188 17.32 -1.37 0.42
C ILE A 188 17.31 -0.22 -0.59
N LYS A 189 16.91 -0.49 -1.85
CA LYS A 189 16.84 0.50 -2.94
C LYS A 189 15.93 1.68 -2.58
N ILE A 190 14.77 1.38 -2.05
CA ILE A 190 13.73 2.38 -1.71
C ILE A 190 14.16 3.27 -0.55
N ALA A 191 14.97 2.77 0.38
CA ALA A 191 15.44 3.50 1.56
C ALA A 191 16.64 4.44 1.28
N GLN A 192 17.29 4.31 0.14
CA GLN A 192 18.34 5.21 -0.35
C GLN A 192 17.73 6.48 -0.96
#